data_4bb655283df50bc8a2698cf5484c720e
#
_entry.id   4bb655283df50bc8a2698cf5484c720e
#
_cell.length_a   1.000
_cell.length_b   1.000
_cell.length_c   1.000
_cell.angle_alpha   90.00
_cell.angle_beta   90.00
_cell.angle_gamma   90.00
#
_symmetry.space_group_name_H-M   'P 1'
#
loop_
_entity.id
_entity.type
_entity.pdbx_description
1 polymer ?
#
loop_
_entity_poly.entity_id
_entity_poly.type
_entity_poly.pdbx_seq_one_letter_code
_entity_poly.pdbx_strand_id
1 'polypeptide(L)'
;MLLLMTAIPAARPAAQQGPVFRAGVEFVNLGVTVTDRKGKLISDLTADDFEVLEDGRPQTVRFFASSASPAPELHLGLLLDISGSMEGRMRDAREAATHVLSSLDVARDEAAIFTFDTRLDEVQPFAKGVQTLPDSLSALTPFGATSLHDAIARTAERLAAREGLRRAVIVFTDGNDNASRLTPEEVSGIASAIDVPVYIVGIVAAIDNPASDISVVKVENSALAGALTNLATWTGGRVAIASTSADRSMLAREIVGELRHQYFITFESSGRPGWHPLAVRARGKDLTVRARSGYIAGQSRPSPQ
;
A
#
# COMPACT_ATOMS: atom_id res chain seq x y z
N MET A 1 -22.63 -69.73 45.31
CA MET A 1 -22.80 -68.25 45.52
C MET A 1 -21.58 -67.58 44.92
N LEU A 2 -21.73 -67.13 43.67
CA LEU A 2 -20.65 -66.65 42.85
C LEU A 2 -20.65 -65.09 42.94
N LEU A 3 -19.62 -64.52 43.51
CA LEU A 3 -19.45 -63.03 43.60
C LEU A 3 -18.87 -62.52 42.31
N LEU A 4 -19.67 -61.74 41.59
CA LEU A 4 -19.19 -60.97 40.42
C LEU A 4 -18.54 -59.66 40.88
N MET A 5 -17.20 -59.53 40.72
CA MET A 5 -16.49 -58.26 40.91
C MET A 5 -16.57 -57.43 39.63
N THR A 6 -17.28 -56.33 39.67
CA THR A 6 -17.32 -55.33 38.60
C THR A 6 -16.11 -54.37 38.75
N ALA A 7 -15.21 -54.40 37.77
CA ALA A 7 -14.13 -53.45 37.67
C ALA A 7 -14.60 -52.09 37.13
N ILE A 8 -14.39 -51.01 37.87
CA ILE A 8 -14.65 -49.62 37.44
C ILE A 8 -13.44 -49.16 36.65
N PRO A 9 -13.59 -48.66 35.39
CA PRO A 9 -12.48 -48.12 34.65
C PRO A 9 -12.08 -46.74 35.25
N ALA A 10 -10.82 -46.57 35.62
CA ALA A 10 -10.27 -45.31 36.05
C ALA A 10 -10.18 -44.30 34.87
N ALA A 11 -10.85 -43.18 34.99
CA ALA A 11 -10.78 -42.10 34.04
C ALA A 11 -9.36 -41.51 34.07
N ARG A 12 -8.68 -41.49 32.91
CA ARG A 12 -7.40 -40.80 32.73
C ARG A 12 -7.67 -39.29 32.71
N PRO A 13 -6.89 -38.46 33.44
CA PRO A 13 -7.03 -37.04 33.34
C PRO A 13 -6.60 -36.57 31.94
N ALA A 14 -7.46 -35.78 31.28
CA ALA A 14 -7.11 -35.09 30.03
C ALA A 14 -5.95 -34.13 30.31
N ALA A 15 -4.82 -34.33 29.64
CA ALA A 15 -3.72 -33.42 29.67
C ALA A 15 -4.21 -32.06 29.12
N GLN A 16 -4.28 -31.03 29.97
CA GLN A 16 -4.44 -29.66 29.57
C GLN A 16 -3.22 -29.27 28.72
N GLN A 17 -3.42 -29.16 27.42
CA GLN A 17 -2.44 -28.53 26.53
C GLN A 17 -2.38 -27.05 26.91
N GLY A 18 -1.31 -26.68 27.63
CA GLY A 18 -0.99 -25.28 27.88
C GLY A 18 -0.79 -24.53 26.55
N PRO A 19 -0.95 -23.22 26.55
CA PRO A 19 -0.77 -22.42 25.34
C PRO A 19 0.66 -22.65 24.81
N VAL A 20 0.75 -23.18 23.60
CA VAL A 20 2.02 -23.30 22.87
C VAL A 20 2.40 -21.89 22.44
N PHE A 21 3.23 -21.22 23.24
CA PHE A 21 3.90 -20.00 22.80
C PHE A 21 4.88 -20.38 21.68
N ARG A 22 4.50 -20.15 20.46
CA ARG A 22 5.44 -20.12 19.34
C ARG A 22 6.19 -18.79 19.46
N ALA A 23 7.38 -18.83 20.05
CA ALA A 23 8.34 -17.73 19.99
C ALA A 23 8.90 -17.67 18.56
N GLY A 24 8.12 -17.16 17.63
CA GLY A 24 8.58 -16.78 16.29
C GLY A 24 9.05 -15.34 16.37
N VAL A 25 10.29 -15.07 15.93
CA VAL A 25 10.75 -13.70 15.71
C VAL A 25 9.94 -13.12 14.56
N GLU A 26 9.19 -12.05 14.82
CA GLU A 26 8.45 -11.32 13.80
C GLU A 26 9.34 -10.22 13.25
N PHE A 27 9.57 -10.23 11.93
CA PHE A 27 10.31 -9.19 11.24
C PHE A 27 9.36 -8.18 10.61
N VAL A 28 9.67 -6.91 10.82
CA VAL A 28 8.96 -5.77 10.25
C VAL A 28 9.79 -5.19 9.11
N ASN A 29 9.18 -5.17 7.91
CA ASN A 29 9.77 -4.57 6.72
C ASN A 29 9.25 -3.15 6.54
N LEU A 30 10.11 -2.25 6.09
CA LEU A 30 9.79 -0.85 5.82
C LEU A 30 10.30 -0.47 4.43
N GLY A 31 9.38 -0.06 3.56
CA GLY A 31 9.73 0.71 2.37
C GLY A 31 9.95 2.17 2.77
N VAL A 32 11.12 2.71 2.50
CA VAL A 32 11.50 4.09 2.89
C VAL A 32 11.89 4.90 1.67
N THR A 33 11.20 6.00 1.44
CA THR A 33 11.55 6.99 0.42
C THR A 33 12.26 8.17 1.07
N VAL A 34 13.39 8.59 0.51
CA VAL A 34 14.13 9.77 0.97
C VAL A 34 14.27 10.77 -0.17
N THR A 35 13.94 12.02 0.11
CA THR A 35 14.07 13.12 -0.85
C THR A 35 14.81 14.31 -0.22
N ASP A 36 15.42 15.14 -1.07
CA ASP A 36 15.91 16.45 -0.65
C ASP A 36 14.77 17.49 -0.57
N ARG A 37 15.10 18.72 -0.20
CA ARG A 37 14.14 19.85 -0.15
C ARG A 37 13.47 20.18 -1.48
N LYS A 38 14.06 19.75 -2.61
CA LYS A 38 13.51 19.96 -3.95
C LYS A 38 12.68 18.76 -4.43
N GLY A 39 12.48 17.74 -3.59
CA GLY A 39 11.76 16.51 -3.93
C GLY A 39 12.59 15.51 -4.75
N LYS A 40 13.90 15.76 -4.97
CA LYS A 40 14.76 14.82 -5.68
C LYS A 40 15.04 13.61 -4.79
N LEU A 41 14.86 12.41 -5.35
CA LEU A 41 15.16 11.13 -4.68
C LEU A 41 16.65 11.03 -4.33
N ILE A 42 16.92 10.60 -3.10
CA ILE A 42 18.26 10.30 -2.58
C ILE A 42 18.36 8.79 -2.49
N SER A 43 19.36 8.20 -3.16
CA SER A 43 19.50 6.75 -3.34
C SER A 43 20.87 6.18 -2.94
N ASP A 44 21.74 7.00 -2.39
CA ASP A 44 23.14 6.69 -2.03
C ASP A 44 23.37 6.55 -0.51
N LEU A 45 22.30 6.53 0.30
CA LEU A 45 22.41 6.32 1.74
C LEU A 45 22.67 4.84 2.07
N THR A 46 23.33 4.62 3.20
CA THR A 46 23.66 3.32 3.78
C THR A 46 22.79 3.01 5.00
N ALA A 47 22.87 1.79 5.54
CA ALA A 47 22.13 1.43 6.74
C ALA A 47 22.46 2.33 7.95
N ASP A 48 23.70 2.78 8.05
CA ASP A 48 24.19 3.64 9.15
C ASP A 48 23.61 5.06 9.10
N ASP A 49 23.05 5.46 7.97
CA ASP A 49 22.41 6.77 7.79
C ASP A 49 20.98 6.78 8.34
N PHE A 50 20.42 5.60 8.72
CA PHE A 50 19.04 5.51 9.19
C PHE A 50 18.95 5.24 10.69
N GLU A 51 17.97 5.87 11.32
CA GLU A 51 17.48 5.55 12.65
C GLU A 51 16.03 5.12 12.54
N VAL A 52 15.73 3.90 12.98
CA VAL A 52 14.37 3.36 13.04
C VAL A 52 13.90 3.36 14.49
N LEU A 53 12.73 3.90 14.74
CA LEU A 53 12.11 3.95 16.07
C LEU A 53 10.78 3.19 16.03
N GLU A 54 10.61 2.24 16.96
CA GLU A 54 9.35 1.57 17.27
C GLU A 54 8.90 1.98 18.66
N ASP A 55 7.68 2.49 18.82
CA ASP A 55 7.19 3.04 20.10
C ASP A 55 8.15 4.09 20.71
N GLY A 56 8.82 4.85 19.87
CA GLY A 56 9.82 5.84 20.27
C GLY A 56 11.18 5.24 20.72
N ARG A 57 11.39 3.95 20.59
CA ARG A 57 12.64 3.26 20.97
C ARG A 57 13.44 2.87 19.73
N PRO A 58 14.75 3.14 19.70
CA PRO A 58 15.62 2.73 18.61
C PRO A 58 15.62 1.23 18.39
N GLN A 59 15.53 0.82 17.11
CA GLN A 59 15.58 -0.56 16.67
C GLN A 59 16.86 -0.86 15.90
N THR A 60 17.37 -2.07 16.05
CA THR A 60 18.52 -2.52 15.28
C THR A 60 18.09 -2.97 13.89
N VAL A 61 18.65 -2.36 12.84
CA VAL A 61 18.46 -2.80 11.46
C VAL A 61 19.07 -4.18 11.28
N ARG A 62 18.26 -5.16 10.87
CA ARG A 62 18.68 -6.55 10.62
C ARG A 62 18.98 -6.81 9.15
N PHE A 63 18.24 -6.14 8.27
CA PHE A 63 18.46 -6.20 6.85
C PHE A 63 18.27 -4.81 6.25
N PHE A 64 19.10 -4.49 5.26
CA PHE A 64 19.03 -3.24 4.52
C PHE A 64 19.29 -3.52 3.04
N ALA A 65 18.42 -2.96 2.19
CA ALA A 65 18.65 -2.93 0.75
C ALA A 65 18.39 -1.52 0.22
N SER A 66 19.31 -1.03 -0.58
CA SER A 66 19.15 0.21 -1.33
C SER A 66 18.60 -0.09 -2.74
N SER A 67 18.37 0.95 -3.53
CA SER A 67 17.99 0.84 -4.95
C SER A 67 19.10 0.32 -5.86
N ALA A 68 20.27 -0.01 -5.30
CA ALA A 68 21.40 -0.52 -6.06
C ALA A 68 21.04 -1.83 -6.79
N SER A 69 21.54 -1.96 -8.00
CA SER A 69 21.27 -3.04 -8.99
C SER A 69 21.42 -4.46 -8.43
N PRO A 70 20.58 -5.40 -8.88
CA PRO A 70 19.46 -5.21 -9.80
C PRO A 70 18.23 -4.65 -9.06
N ALA A 71 17.54 -3.69 -9.67
CA ALA A 71 16.32 -3.16 -9.11
C ALA A 71 15.29 -4.32 -8.95
N PRO A 72 14.73 -4.52 -7.74
CA PRO A 72 13.75 -5.56 -7.51
C PRO A 72 12.49 -5.37 -8.34
N GLU A 73 11.75 -6.46 -8.54
CA GLU A 73 10.45 -6.46 -9.21
C GLU A 73 9.45 -5.57 -8.46
N LEU A 74 8.61 -4.87 -9.22
CA LEU A 74 7.45 -4.14 -8.71
C LEU A 74 6.20 -5.00 -8.90
N HIS A 75 5.34 -5.01 -7.87
CA HIS A 75 4.02 -5.62 -7.95
C HIS A 75 2.98 -4.52 -7.70
N LEU A 76 2.26 -4.10 -8.75
CA LEU A 76 1.34 -2.98 -8.68
C LEU A 76 -0.11 -3.42 -8.84
N GLY A 77 -0.98 -2.96 -7.95
CA GLY A 77 -2.42 -2.99 -8.13
C GLY A 77 -2.89 -1.62 -8.60
N LEU A 78 -3.31 -1.50 -9.85
CA LEU A 78 -3.92 -0.28 -10.39
C LEU A 78 -5.42 -0.33 -10.16
N LEU A 79 -5.96 0.67 -9.51
CA LEU A 79 -7.35 0.74 -9.08
C LEU A 79 -8.03 1.94 -9.75
N LEU A 80 -8.92 1.70 -10.69
CA LEU A 80 -9.62 2.73 -11.45
C LEU A 80 -11.03 2.91 -10.90
N ASP A 81 -11.34 4.11 -10.46
CA ASP A 81 -12.67 4.53 -10.08
C ASP A 81 -13.56 4.63 -11.33
N ILE A 82 -14.67 3.89 -11.33
CA ILE A 82 -15.69 3.93 -12.39
C ILE A 82 -17.07 4.38 -11.85
N SER A 83 -17.08 5.03 -10.69
CA SER A 83 -18.29 5.58 -10.09
C SER A 83 -18.87 6.75 -10.90
N GLY A 84 -20.12 7.11 -10.63
CA GLY A 84 -20.82 8.16 -11.39
C GLY A 84 -20.13 9.52 -11.37
N SER A 85 -19.38 9.87 -10.30
CA SER A 85 -18.63 11.13 -10.21
C SER A 85 -17.46 11.23 -11.19
N MET A 86 -16.99 10.08 -11.70
CA MET A 86 -15.93 10.01 -12.71
C MET A 86 -16.42 10.30 -14.13
N GLU A 87 -17.71 10.60 -14.33
CA GLU A 87 -18.22 11.02 -15.65
C GLU A 87 -17.44 12.24 -16.16
N GLY A 88 -16.96 12.14 -17.40
CA GLY A 88 -16.08 13.15 -18.01
C GLY A 88 -14.60 13.06 -17.63
N ARG A 89 -14.23 12.29 -16.58
CA ARG A 89 -12.84 12.12 -16.11
C ARG A 89 -12.21 10.77 -16.48
N MET A 90 -13.03 9.82 -16.97
CA MET A 90 -12.57 8.45 -17.29
C MET A 90 -11.43 8.41 -18.31
N ARG A 91 -11.47 9.31 -19.32
CA ARG A 91 -10.37 9.39 -20.29
C ARG A 91 -9.05 9.74 -19.62
N ASP A 92 -9.08 10.70 -18.70
CA ASP A 92 -7.91 11.19 -17.99
C ASP A 92 -7.39 10.17 -16.99
N ALA A 93 -8.28 9.43 -16.30
CA ALA A 93 -7.93 8.32 -15.43
C ALA A 93 -7.23 7.18 -16.19
N ARG A 94 -7.78 6.79 -17.35
CA ARG A 94 -7.20 5.78 -18.23
C ARG A 94 -5.81 6.20 -18.76
N GLU A 95 -5.68 7.46 -19.15
CA GLU A 95 -4.40 8.02 -19.59
C GLU A 95 -3.35 7.95 -18.47
N ALA A 96 -3.70 8.38 -17.25
CA ALA A 96 -2.83 8.30 -16.09
C ALA A 96 -2.39 6.86 -15.78
N ALA A 97 -3.33 5.91 -15.79
CA ALA A 97 -3.03 4.50 -15.58
C ALA A 97 -2.12 3.93 -16.69
N THR A 98 -2.37 4.30 -17.96
CA THR A 98 -1.53 3.90 -19.09
C THR A 98 -0.10 4.41 -18.94
N HIS A 99 0.08 5.65 -18.47
CA HIS A 99 1.42 6.19 -18.20
C HIS A 99 2.16 5.41 -17.10
N VAL A 100 1.46 4.95 -16.06
CA VAL A 100 2.06 4.07 -15.05
C VAL A 100 2.48 2.75 -15.67
N LEU A 101 1.58 2.06 -16.42
CA LEU A 101 1.88 0.78 -17.06
C LEU A 101 3.06 0.89 -18.03
N SER A 102 3.10 1.94 -18.85
CA SER A 102 4.21 2.16 -19.81
C SER A 102 5.55 2.48 -19.14
N SER A 103 5.56 2.81 -17.86
CA SER A 103 6.77 3.07 -17.07
C SER A 103 7.33 1.80 -16.40
N LEU A 104 6.64 0.66 -16.50
CA LEU A 104 7.04 -0.62 -15.94
C LEU A 104 8.05 -1.36 -16.82
N ASP A 105 8.88 -2.18 -16.18
CA ASP A 105 9.78 -3.10 -16.89
C ASP A 105 9.00 -4.34 -17.31
N VAL A 106 8.87 -4.54 -18.64
CA VAL A 106 8.07 -5.60 -19.27
C VAL A 106 8.45 -7.00 -18.80
N ALA A 107 9.74 -7.21 -18.53
CA ALA A 107 10.26 -8.55 -18.22
C ALA A 107 10.17 -8.87 -16.72
N ARG A 108 10.13 -7.86 -15.88
CA ARG A 108 10.26 -8.02 -14.42
C ARG A 108 9.00 -7.65 -13.65
N ASP A 109 8.41 -6.50 -13.96
CA ASP A 109 7.33 -5.95 -13.16
C ASP A 109 5.99 -6.64 -13.47
N GLU A 110 5.20 -6.81 -12.43
CA GLU A 110 3.82 -7.31 -12.54
C GLU A 110 2.82 -6.19 -12.22
N ALA A 111 1.74 -6.15 -12.98
CA ALA A 111 0.61 -5.30 -12.69
C ALA A 111 -0.70 -6.09 -12.77
N ALA A 112 -1.64 -5.75 -11.89
CA ALA A 112 -3.05 -6.10 -12.00
C ALA A 112 -3.87 -4.84 -12.14
N ILE A 113 -5.01 -4.92 -12.82
CA ILE A 113 -5.90 -3.81 -13.04
C ILE A 113 -7.26 -4.15 -12.47
N PHE A 114 -7.74 -3.29 -11.60
CA PHE A 114 -9.04 -3.39 -10.96
C PHE A 114 -9.87 -2.16 -11.30
N THR A 115 -11.16 -2.34 -11.41
CA THR A 115 -12.14 -1.24 -11.41
C THR A 115 -13.00 -1.32 -10.17
N PHE A 116 -13.49 -0.19 -9.72
CA PHE A 116 -14.42 -0.17 -8.59
C PHE A 116 -15.47 0.93 -8.74
N ASP A 117 -16.65 0.58 -8.25
CA ASP A 117 -17.77 1.45 -7.88
C ASP A 117 -18.20 1.07 -6.46
N THR A 118 -19.32 0.39 -6.28
CA THR A 118 -19.73 -0.31 -5.05
C THR A 118 -19.13 -1.72 -4.94
N ARG A 119 -18.49 -2.21 -6.01
CA ARG A 119 -17.82 -3.51 -6.12
C ARG A 119 -16.41 -3.32 -6.63
N LEU A 120 -15.59 -4.31 -6.32
CA LEU A 120 -14.24 -4.42 -6.88
C LEU A 120 -14.22 -5.54 -7.91
N ASP A 121 -13.93 -5.19 -9.16
CA ASP A 121 -13.80 -6.13 -10.26
C ASP A 121 -12.36 -6.20 -10.75
N GLU A 122 -11.81 -7.42 -10.86
CA GLU A 122 -10.48 -7.66 -11.42
C GLU A 122 -10.61 -7.76 -12.95
N VAL A 123 -10.15 -6.75 -13.65
CA VAL A 123 -10.22 -6.67 -15.12
C VAL A 123 -9.00 -7.33 -15.76
N GLN A 124 -7.84 -7.19 -15.13
CA GLN A 124 -6.59 -7.81 -15.53
C GLN A 124 -5.92 -8.42 -14.29
N PRO A 125 -5.77 -9.76 -14.23
CA PRO A 125 -5.02 -10.43 -13.19
C PRO A 125 -3.54 -10.02 -13.20
N PHE A 126 -2.82 -10.25 -12.09
CA PHE A 126 -1.39 -10.00 -12.02
C PHE A 126 -0.64 -10.74 -13.13
N ALA A 127 0.04 -9.97 -13.96
CA ALA A 127 0.86 -10.49 -15.05
C ALA A 127 2.05 -9.55 -15.31
N LYS A 128 3.13 -10.15 -15.84
CA LYS A 128 4.25 -9.40 -16.41
C LYS A 128 3.89 -8.89 -17.81
N GLY A 129 4.54 -7.81 -18.22
CA GLY A 129 4.35 -7.27 -19.58
C GLY A 129 3.04 -6.52 -19.80
N VAL A 130 2.31 -6.19 -18.77
CA VAL A 130 1.09 -5.36 -18.87
C VAL A 130 1.49 -3.91 -19.14
N GLN A 131 1.38 -3.46 -20.38
CA GLN A 131 1.79 -2.12 -20.83
C GLN A 131 0.61 -1.21 -21.20
N THR A 132 -0.56 -1.81 -21.37
CA THR A 132 -1.79 -1.10 -21.80
C THR A 132 -2.97 -1.57 -20.98
N LEU A 133 -3.99 -0.74 -20.93
CA LEU A 133 -5.27 -1.13 -20.33
C LEU A 133 -6.02 -2.08 -21.29
N PRO A 134 -6.79 -3.05 -20.74
CA PRO A 134 -7.68 -3.90 -21.54
C PRO A 134 -8.71 -3.07 -22.31
N ASP A 135 -9.01 -3.50 -23.54
CA ASP A 135 -9.98 -2.83 -24.41
C ASP A 135 -11.38 -2.73 -23.78
N SER A 136 -11.74 -3.69 -22.94
CA SER A 136 -13.01 -3.70 -22.18
C SER A 136 -13.23 -2.42 -21.37
N LEU A 137 -12.14 -1.81 -20.87
CA LEU A 137 -12.22 -0.56 -20.11
C LEU A 137 -12.65 0.64 -20.97
N SER A 138 -12.42 0.61 -22.29
CA SER A 138 -12.79 1.72 -23.17
C SER A 138 -14.31 1.89 -23.29
N ALA A 139 -15.07 0.82 -23.14
CA ALA A 139 -16.52 0.78 -23.22
C ALA A 139 -17.24 1.04 -21.89
N LEU A 140 -16.51 1.09 -20.76
CA LEU A 140 -17.12 1.30 -19.46
C LEU A 140 -17.66 2.72 -19.32
N THR A 141 -18.92 2.82 -18.94
CA THR A 141 -19.58 4.07 -18.58
C THR A 141 -19.60 4.20 -17.07
N PRO A 142 -19.12 5.32 -16.50
CA PRO A 142 -19.18 5.58 -15.06
C PRO A 142 -20.60 5.51 -14.53
N PHE A 143 -20.79 4.79 -13.43
CA PHE A 143 -22.10 4.64 -12.81
C PHE A 143 -21.99 4.23 -11.34
N GLY A 144 -22.99 4.61 -10.54
CA GLY A 144 -23.12 4.13 -9.15
C GLY A 144 -22.38 4.97 -8.12
N ALA A 145 -22.40 4.46 -6.90
CA ALA A 145 -21.71 5.04 -5.75
C ALA A 145 -20.25 4.54 -5.67
N THR A 146 -19.47 5.07 -4.74
CA THR A 146 -18.04 4.85 -4.65
C THR A 146 -17.68 4.19 -3.31
N SER A 147 -17.14 2.98 -3.33
CA SER A 147 -16.58 2.26 -2.17
C SER A 147 -15.05 2.27 -2.23
N LEU A 148 -14.45 3.43 -2.17
CA LEU A 148 -13.00 3.65 -2.34
C LEU A 148 -12.17 2.94 -1.27
N HIS A 149 -12.56 3.09 0.00
CA HIS A 149 -11.84 2.51 1.13
C HIS A 149 -11.87 0.98 1.07
N ASP A 150 -13.04 0.38 0.83
CA ASP A 150 -13.18 -1.08 0.68
C ASP A 150 -12.35 -1.62 -0.50
N ALA A 151 -12.33 -0.90 -1.63
CA ALA A 151 -11.57 -1.28 -2.80
C ALA A 151 -10.05 -1.24 -2.55
N ILE A 152 -9.54 -0.22 -1.86
CA ILE A 152 -8.13 -0.12 -1.47
C ILE A 152 -7.75 -1.29 -0.57
N ALA A 153 -8.52 -1.57 0.49
CA ALA A 153 -8.24 -2.66 1.43
C ALA A 153 -8.14 -4.01 0.72
N ARG A 154 -9.12 -4.35 -0.11
CA ARG A 154 -9.15 -5.62 -0.85
C ARG A 154 -8.01 -5.75 -1.86
N THR A 155 -7.65 -4.65 -2.54
CA THR A 155 -6.53 -4.65 -3.47
C THR A 155 -5.21 -4.83 -2.74
N ALA A 156 -5.03 -4.18 -1.58
CA ALA A 156 -3.85 -4.34 -0.74
C ALA A 156 -3.72 -5.79 -0.22
N GLU A 157 -4.81 -6.43 0.19
CA GLU A 157 -4.82 -7.85 0.58
C GLU A 157 -4.40 -8.79 -0.56
N ARG A 158 -4.84 -8.52 -1.80
CA ARG A 158 -4.41 -9.31 -2.99
C ARG A 158 -2.91 -9.14 -3.26
N LEU A 159 -2.38 -7.92 -3.08
CA LEU A 159 -0.95 -7.66 -3.18
C LEU A 159 -0.14 -8.36 -2.08
N ALA A 160 -0.70 -8.51 -0.88
CA ALA A 160 -0.04 -9.21 0.22
C ALA A 160 0.28 -10.68 -0.10
N ALA A 161 -0.51 -11.32 -0.97
CA ALA A 161 -0.28 -12.68 -1.43
C ALA A 161 0.88 -12.80 -2.45
N ARG A 162 1.39 -11.67 -2.97
CA ARG A 162 2.53 -11.66 -3.91
C ARG A 162 3.84 -11.73 -3.14
N GLU A 163 4.77 -12.55 -3.64
CA GLU A 163 6.14 -12.54 -3.14
C GLU A 163 6.87 -11.28 -3.63
N GLY A 164 7.80 -10.78 -2.84
CA GLY A 164 8.56 -9.59 -3.15
C GLY A 164 8.36 -8.44 -2.17
N LEU A 165 9.33 -7.53 -2.13
CA LEU A 165 9.34 -6.42 -1.17
C LEU A 165 8.67 -5.16 -1.72
N ARG A 166 8.56 -5.00 -3.04
CA ARG A 166 8.07 -3.76 -3.67
C ARG A 166 6.67 -3.92 -4.21
N ARG A 167 5.72 -3.60 -3.37
CA ARG A 167 4.28 -3.65 -3.67
C ARG A 167 3.68 -2.28 -3.47
N ALA A 168 2.69 -1.90 -4.28
CA ALA A 168 1.92 -0.69 -4.07
C ALA A 168 0.52 -0.78 -4.69
N VAL A 169 -0.44 -0.08 -4.09
CA VAL A 169 -1.71 0.26 -4.71
C VAL A 169 -1.61 1.66 -5.30
N ILE A 170 -2.02 1.84 -6.55
CA ILE A 170 -2.14 3.14 -7.20
C ILE A 170 -3.59 3.34 -7.59
N VAL A 171 -4.22 4.33 -7.00
CA VAL A 171 -5.65 4.63 -7.16
C VAL A 171 -5.83 5.85 -8.04
N PHE A 172 -6.71 5.77 -9.02
CA PHE A 172 -7.13 6.87 -9.88
C PHE A 172 -8.60 7.18 -9.59
N THR A 173 -8.88 8.31 -8.95
CA THR A 173 -10.21 8.67 -8.43
C THR A 173 -10.38 10.19 -8.38
N ASP A 174 -11.59 10.69 -8.25
CA ASP A 174 -11.85 12.09 -7.88
C ASP A 174 -11.90 12.31 -6.35
N GLY A 175 -11.74 11.24 -5.57
CA GLY A 175 -11.59 11.28 -4.11
C GLY A 175 -12.88 11.16 -3.31
N ASN A 176 -14.03 10.99 -3.95
CA ASN A 176 -15.28 10.77 -3.23
C ASN A 176 -15.36 9.32 -2.72
N ASP A 177 -15.85 9.17 -1.48
CA ASP A 177 -16.29 7.88 -0.92
C ASP A 177 -17.64 8.07 -0.26
N ASN A 178 -18.62 7.30 -0.65
CA ASN A 178 -19.98 7.40 -0.14
C ASN A 178 -20.67 6.06 0.10
N ALA A 179 -19.95 4.95 -0.10
CA ALA A 179 -20.51 3.61 0.01
C ALA A 179 -19.59 2.58 0.69
N SER A 180 -18.38 2.95 1.11
CA SER A 180 -17.50 2.05 1.85
C SER A 180 -18.07 1.71 3.24
N ARG A 181 -17.76 0.50 3.68
CA ARG A 181 -18.03 0.03 5.04
C ARG A 181 -16.86 0.30 5.98
N LEU A 182 -15.64 0.27 5.42
CA LEU A 182 -14.42 0.53 6.15
C LEU A 182 -14.16 2.03 6.26
N THR A 183 -13.64 2.45 7.40
CA THR A 183 -13.13 3.81 7.62
C THR A 183 -11.72 3.95 7.06
N PRO A 184 -11.24 5.18 6.80
CA PRO A 184 -9.86 5.43 6.40
C PRO A 184 -8.83 4.84 7.36
N GLU A 185 -9.11 4.87 8.66
CA GLU A 185 -8.26 4.33 9.73
C GLU A 185 -8.14 2.81 9.62
N GLU A 186 -9.27 2.10 9.41
CA GLU A 186 -9.28 0.64 9.24
C GLU A 186 -8.50 0.23 7.99
N VAL A 187 -8.68 0.93 6.87
CA VAL A 187 -7.92 0.66 5.63
C VAL A 187 -6.44 0.92 5.82
N SER A 188 -6.09 2.01 6.51
CA SER A 188 -4.70 2.32 6.83
C SER A 188 -4.06 1.24 7.70
N GLY A 189 -4.81 0.71 8.66
CA GLY A 189 -4.40 -0.42 9.49
C GLY A 189 -4.12 -1.67 8.66
N ILE A 190 -5.04 -2.05 7.74
CA ILE A 190 -4.89 -3.20 6.84
C ILE A 190 -3.67 -3.02 5.94
N ALA A 191 -3.57 -1.91 5.22
CA ALA A 191 -2.48 -1.66 4.28
C ALA A 191 -1.11 -1.58 4.98
N SER A 192 -1.05 -0.95 6.16
CA SER A 192 0.18 -0.87 6.95
C SER A 192 0.60 -2.22 7.52
N ALA A 193 -0.35 -3.07 7.94
CA ALA A 193 -0.04 -4.40 8.46
C ALA A 193 0.65 -5.31 7.42
N ILE A 194 0.32 -5.12 6.14
CA ILE A 194 0.84 -5.93 5.02
C ILE A 194 1.95 -5.22 4.23
N ASP A 195 2.39 -4.04 4.67
CA ASP A 195 3.44 -3.24 4.04
C ASP A 195 3.14 -2.92 2.55
N VAL A 196 1.97 -2.37 2.29
CA VAL A 196 1.53 -1.94 0.96
C VAL A 196 1.23 -0.45 0.97
N PRO A 197 2.14 0.40 0.46
CA PRO A 197 1.88 1.83 0.33
C PRO A 197 0.76 2.11 -0.68
N VAL A 198 -0.08 3.10 -0.35
CA VAL A 198 -1.20 3.54 -1.18
C VAL A 198 -0.88 4.90 -1.78
N TYR A 199 -0.81 4.96 -3.11
CA TYR A 199 -0.69 6.19 -3.87
C TYR A 199 -2.05 6.56 -4.43
N ILE A 200 -2.49 7.79 -4.20
CA ILE A 200 -3.77 8.29 -4.69
C ILE A 200 -3.51 9.39 -5.72
N VAL A 201 -3.92 9.13 -6.94
CA VAL A 201 -3.85 10.08 -8.06
C VAL A 201 -5.23 10.68 -8.26
N GLY A 202 -5.40 11.90 -7.76
CA GLY A 202 -6.62 12.66 -7.92
C GLY A 202 -6.79 13.16 -9.36
N ILE A 203 -7.84 12.70 -10.03
CA ILE A 203 -8.18 13.12 -11.39
C ILE A 203 -9.14 14.31 -11.29
N VAL A 204 -8.62 15.52 -11.53
CA VAL A 204 -9.35 16.78 -11.39
C VAL A 204 -9.30 17.54 -12.69
N ALA A 205 -10.38 18.23 -13.04
CA ALA A 205 -10.36 19.09 -14.22
C ALA A 205 -9.36 20.26 -14.04
N ALA A 206 -8.69 20.66 -15.12
CA ALA A 206 -7.69 21.73 -15.06
C ALA A 206 -8.27 23.07 -14.55
N ILE A 207 -9.56 23.31 -14.78
CA ILE A 207 -10.26 24.49 -14.28
C ILE A 207 -10.38 24.51 -12.75
N ASP A 208 -10.43 23.31 -12.13
CA ASP A 208 -10.57 23.13 -10.69
C ASP A 208 -9.20 23.13 -9.98
N ASN A 209 -8.11 23.10 -10.75
CA ASN A 209 -6.73 23.17 -10.24
C ASN A 209 -5.87 24.11 -11.08
N PRO A 210 -6.15 25.43 -11.05
CA PRO A 210 -5.48 26.41 -11.91
C PRO A 210 -3.99 26.61 -11.61
N ALA A 211 -3.51 26.15 -10.45
CA ALA A 211 -2.12 26.38 -10.02
C ALA A 211 -1.15 25.29 -10.47
N SER A 212 -1.56 24.22 -11.12
CA SER A 212 -0.77 23.07 -11.63
C SER A 212 0.55 22.78 -10.87
N ASP A 213 0.57 23.03 -9.57
CA ASP A 213 1.73 22.78 -8.73
C ASP A 213 1.64 21.37 -8.16
N ILE A 214 2.29 20.43 -8.87
CA ILE A 214 2.26 19.01 -8.55
C ILE A 214 3.00 18.73 -7.24
N SER A 215 3.91 19.59 -6.86
CA SER A 215 4.82 19.33 -5.74
C SER A 215 4.26 19.72 -4.38
N VAL A 216 3.28 20.61 -4.32
CA VAL A 216 2.63 21.04 -3.08
C VAL A 216 1.16 21.27 -3.34
N VAL A 217 0.41 20.19 -3.47
CA VAL A 217 -1.03 20.32 -3.47
C VAL A 217 -1.45 20.85 -2.11
N LYS A 218 -1.87 22.10 -2.07
CA LYS A 218 -2.80 22.55 -1.04
C LYS A 218 -4.13 21.83 -1.28
N VAL A 219 -4.15 20.57 -0.84
CA VAL A 219 -5.33 19.69 -0.87
C VAL A 219 -6.42 20.23 0.08
N GLU A 220 -6.22 21.42 0.62
CA GLU A 220 -7.03 22.01 1.70
C GLU A 220 -8.52 22.17 1.36
N ASN A 221 -8.89 22.07 0.08
CA ASN A 221 -10.28 22.28 -0.34
C ASN A 221 -10.85 21.22 -1.30
N SER A 222 -10.20 20.06 -1.46
CA SER A 222 -10.72 19.00 -2.34
C SER A 222 -11.24 17.80 -1.55
N ALA A 223 -12.07 16.97 -2.17
CA ALA A 223 -12.51 15.68 -1.62
C ALA A 223 -11.32 14.73 -1.29
N LEU A 224 -10.12 15.04 -1.84
CA LEU A 224 -8.87 14.32 -1.59
C LEU A 224 -8.15 14.78 -0.31
N ALA A 225 -8.63 15.83 0.36
CA ALA A 225 -8.06 16.34 1.61
C ALA A 225 -8.43 15.46 2.81
N GLY A 226 -7.67 15.60 3.89
CA GLY A 226 -8.00 14.98 5.17
C GLY A 226 -7.80 13.47 5.19
N ALA A 227 -8.88 12.70 5.21
CA ALA A 227 -8.83 11.26 5.43
C ALA A 227 -7.99 10.49 4.40
N LEU A 228 -8.10 10.81 3.11
CA LEU A 228 -7.33 10.15 2.05
C LEU A 228 -5.84 10.53 2.10
N THR A 229 -5.52 11.77 2.42
CA THR A 229 -4.14 12.21 2.64
C THR A 229 -3.53 11.48 3.83
N ASN A 230 -4.26 11.33 4.92
CA ASN A 230 -3.82 10.58 6.09
C ASN A 230 -3.61 9.10 5.73
N LEU A 231 -4.57 8.45 5.05
CA LEU A 231 -4.47 7.06 4.61
C LEU A 231 -3.19 6.85 3.77
N ALA A 232 -2.98 7.67 2.76
CA ALA A 232 -1.81 7.57 1.91
C ALA A 232 -0.50 7.76 2.72
N THR A 233 -0.45 8.78 3.58
CA THR A 233 0.72 9.07 4.42
C THR A 233 1.00 7.94 5.41
N TRP A 234 -0.03 7.43 6.08
CA TRP A 234 0.12 6.37 7.08
C TRP A 234 0.61 5.06 6.48
N THR A 235 0.31 4.80 5.21
CA THR A 235 0.80 3.62 4.49
C THR A 235 2.18 3.82 3.84
N GLY A 236 2.76 5.03 3.90
CA GLY A 236 4.03 5.37 3.27
C GLY A 236 3.92 5.81 1.80
N GLY A 237 2.69 5.90 1.28
CA GLY A 237 2.40 6.48 -0.04
C GLY A 237 2.18 7.99 0.00
N ARG A 238 1.48 8.53 -1.00
CA ARG A 238 1.10 9.97 -1.07
C ARG A 238 -0.14 10.20 -1.93
N VAL A 239 -0.76 11.35 -1.73
CA VAL A 239 -1.78 11.89 -2.65
C VAL A 239 -1.09 12.87 -3.60
N ALA A 240 -1.51 12.84 -4.87
CA ALA A 240 -1.10 13.84 -5.85
C ALA A 240 -2.25 14.10 -6.83
N ILE A 241 -2.33 15.31 -7.37
CA ILE A 241 -3.37 15.72 -8.31
C ILE A 241 -2.81 15.77 -9.73
N ALA A 242 -3.54 15.23 -10.69
CA ALA A 242 -3.20 15.24 -12.11
C ALA A 242 -4.32 15.94 -12.91
N SER A 243 -4.07 17.18 -13.30
CA SER A 243 -5.05 18.01 -14.03
C SER A 243 -4.81 18.04 -15.52
N THR A 244 -3.56 17.91 -15.96
CA THR A 244 -3.15 17.94 -17.36
C THR A 244 -2.51 16.61 -17.79
N SER A 245 -2.40 16.37 -19.09
CA SER A 245 -1.69 15.20 -19.63
C SER A 245 -0.21 15.19 -19.22
N ALA A 246 0.42 16.36 -19.16
CA ALA A 246 1.80 16.50 -18.68
C ALA A 246 1.94 16.08 -17.21
N ASP A 247 0.99 16.51 -16.34
CA ASP A 247 0.95 16.13 -14.93
C ASP A 247 0.80 14.62 -14.78
N ARG A 248 -0.12 13.99 -15.52
CA ARG A 248 -0.35 12.53 -15.50
C ARG A 248 0.90 11.76 -15.85
N SER A 249 1.57 12.16 -16.95
CA SER A 249 2.82 11.53 -17.38
C SER A 249 3.97 11.73 -16.40
N MET A 250 4.12 12.93 -15.82
CA MET A 250 5.16 13.21 -14.84
C MET A 250 4.93 12.42 -13.56
N LEU A 251 3.71 12.44 -13.04
CA LEU A 251 3.34 11.76 -11.81
C LEU A 251 3.54 10.24 -11.89
N ALA A 252 3.19 9.63 -13.03
CA ALA A 252 3.42 8.22 -13.27
C ALA A 252 4.91 7.87 -13.14
N ARG A 253 5.79 8.65 -13.77
CA ARG A 253 7.25 8.45 -13.68
C ARG A 253 7.78 8.68 -12.26
N GLU A 254 7.25 9.68 -11.56
CA GLU A 254 7.63 9.95 -10.16
C GLU A 254 7.24 8.78 -9.24
N ILE A 255 6.00 8.28 -9.32
CA ILE A 255 5.53 7.17 -8.47
C ILE A 255 6.36 5.91 -8.73
N VAL A 256 6.53 5.52 -10.00
CA VAL A 256 7.34 4.35 -10.35
C VAL A 256 8.81 4.57 -9.97
N GLY A 257 9.33 5.78 -10.17
CA GLY A 257 10.68 6.17 -9.74
C GLY A 257 10.86 6.05 -8.22
N GLU A 258 9.93 6.56 -7.43
CA GLU A 258 9.93 6.42 -5.96
C GLU A 258 9.97 4.95 -5.56
N LEU A 259 9.07 4.12 -6.10
CA LEU A 259 8.99 2.70 -5.80
C LEU A 259 10.29 1.95 -6.16
N ARG A 260 10.97 2.34 -7.24
CA ARG A 260 12.26 1.74 -7.62
C ARG A 260 13.41 2.17 -6.72
N HIS A 261 13.35 3.38 -6.15
CA HIS A 261 14.42 3.95 -5.34
C HIS A 261 14.17 3.87 -3.82
N GLN A 262 13.12 3.19 -3.39
CA GLN A 262 12.91 2.93 -1.97
C GLN A 262 14.04 2.11 -1.37
N TYR A 263 14.43 2.49 -0.17
CA TYR A 263 15.22 1.63 0.71
C TYR A 263 14.30 0.62 1.39
N PHE A 264 14.81 -0.58 1.61
CA PHE A 264 14.14 -1.59 2.43
C PHE A 264 14.92 -1.79 3.70
N ILE A 265 14.25 -1.57 4.81
CA ILE A 265 14.81 -1.72 6.14
C ILE A 265 13.99 -2.78 6.87
N THR A 266 14.66 -3.78 7.43
CA THR A 266 14.00 -4.80 8.25
C THR A 266 14.56 -4.75 9.66
N PHE A 267 13.69 -4.77 10.65
CA PHE A 267 14.05 -4.90 12.06
C PHE A 267 13.20 -5.97 12.74
N GLU A 268 13.61 -6.36 13.94
CA GLU A 268 12.89 -7.34 14.76
C GLU A 268 11.82 -6.63 15.59
N SER A 269 10.57 -7.05 15.45
CA SER A 269 9.43 -6.52 16.22
C SER A 269 9.62 -6.75 17.73
N SER A 270 9.10 -5.83 18.54
CA SER A 270 9.02 -6.03 20.00
C SER A 270 8.15 -7.23 20.39
N GLY A 271 7.38 -7.80 19.46
CA GLY A 271 6.49 -8.95 19.65
C GLY A 271 5.26 -8.70 20.52
N ARG A 272 5.01 -7.45 20.92
CA ARG A 272 3.81 -7.08 21.69
C ARG A 272 2.62 -6.97 20.76
N PRO A 273 1.46 -7.56 21.09
CA PRO A 273 0.27 -7.39 20.27
C PRO A 273 -0.22 -5.93 20.25
N GLY A 274 -0.75 -5.50 19.11
CA GLY A 274 -1.40 -4.20 18.94
C GLY A 274 -0.68 -3.27 17.97
N TRP A 275 -1.11 -2.01 17.96
CA TRP A 275 -0.54 -0.97 17.10
C TRP A 275 0.81 -0.48 17.64
N HIS A 276 1.81 -0.46 16.77
CA HIS A 276 3.15 0.06 17.05
C HIS A 276 3.47 1.23 16.12
N PRO A 277 3.51 2.46 16.63
CA PRO A 277 3.95 3.61 15.84
C PRO A 277 5.42 3.48 15.46
N LEU A 278 5.70 3.84 14.21
CA LEU A 278 7.04 3.82 13.63
C LEU A 278 7.47 5.24 13.24
N ALA A 279 8.74 5.51 13.43
CA ALA A 279 9.38 6.67 12.85
C ALA A 279 10.73 6.28 12.24
N VAL A 280 10.99 6.76 11.03
CA VAL A 280 12.28 6.57 10.36
C VAL A 280 12.90 7.95 10.16
N ARG A 281 14.16 8.09 10.54
CA ARG A 281 14.94 9.30 10.33
C ARG A 281 16.16 8.97 9.50
N ALA A 282 16.55 9.87 8.61
CA ALA A 282 17.82 9.80 7.89
C ALA A 282 18.79 10.83 8.46
N ARG A 283 20.05 10.43 8.62
CA ARG A 283 21.14 11.33 8.98
C ARG A 283 21.45 12.22 7.79
N GLY A 284 21.39 13.51 7.98
CA GLY A 284 21.65 14.50 6.94
C GLY A 284 20.80 15.73 7.15
N LYS A 285 21.29 16.87 6.67
CA LYS A 285 20.52 18.11 6.72
C LYS A 285 19.57 18.13 5.53
N ASP A 286 18.32 18.53 5.80
CA ASP A 286 17.37 18.86 4.74
C ASP A 286 16.83 17.65 3.94
N LEU A 287 16.80 16.47 4.58
CA LEU A 287 16.18 15.26 4.03
C LEU A 287 14.75 15.11 4.54
N THR A 288 13.86 14.75 3.63
CA THR A 288 12.49 14.33 3.94
C THR A 288 12.41 12.82 3.81
N VAL A 289 11.97 12.16 4.88
CA VAL A 289 11.82 10.71 4.94
C VAL A 289 10.34 10.36 4.96
N ARG A 290 9.93 9.44 4.11
CA ARG A 290 8.58 8.90 4.07
C ARG A 290 8.62 7.38 4.18
N ALA A 291 7.90 6.85 5.16
CA ALA A 291 7.67 5.43 5.41
C ALA A 291 6.29 5.28 6.04
N ARG A 292 5.79 4.08 6.18
CA ARG A 292 4.55 3.86 6.93
C ARG A 292 4.70 4.31 8.38
N SER A 293 3.61 4.82 8.96
CA SER A 293 3.63 5.41 10.31
C SER A 293 3.50 4.39 11.44
N GLY A 294 3.24 3.13 11.12
CA GLY A 294 3.12 2.07 12.12
C GLY A 294 2.70 0.74 11.51
N TYR A 295 2.51 -0.27 12.35
CA TYR A 295 2.00 -1.59 11.98
C TYR A 295 1.24 -2.22 13.14
N ILE A 296 0.46 -3.27 12.84
CA ILE A 296 -0.24 -4.05 13.86
C ILE A 296 0.50 -5.38 14.04
N ALA A 297 1.03 -5.62 15.24
CA ALA A 297 1.64 -6.88 15.62
C ALA A 297 0.61 -7.88 16.19
N GLY A 298 0.91 -9.19 16.10
CA GLY A 298 0.13 -10.25 16.71
C GLY A 298 -1.14 -10.65 15.95
N GLN A 299 -1.38 -10.12 14.77
CA GLN A 299 -2.37 -10.68 13.84
C GLN A 299 -1.73 -11.83 13.06
N SER A 300 -2.17 -13.06 13.32
CA SER A 300 -1.78 -14.20 12.51
C SER A 300 -2.17 -13.91 11.06
N ARG A 301 -1.21 -13.90 10.13
CA ARG A 301 -1.52 -13.88 8.70
C ARG A 301 -2.47 -15.05 8.44
N PRO A 302 -3.62 -14.84 7.80
CA PRO A 302 -4.43 -15.96 7.35
C PRO A 302 -3.55 -16.82 6.44
N SER A 303 -3.45 -18.11 6.77
CA SER A 303 -2.75 -19.08 5.92
C SER A 303 -3.45 -19.10 4.56
N PRO A 304 -2.72 -19.04 3.44
CA PRO A 304 -3.32 -19.22 2.13
C PRO A 304 -3.97 -20.58 2.07
N GLN A 305 -5.29 -20.60 1.76
CA GLN A 305 -6.04 -21.81 1.43
C GLN A 305 -5.85 -22.17 -0.04
#